data_858e234755a1d38b6e6468444ae13524
#
_entry.id   858e234755a1d38b6e6468444ae13524
#
_cell.length_a   1.000
_cell.length_b   1.000
_cell.length_c   1.000
_cell.angle_alpha   90.00
_cell.angle_beta   90.00
_cell.angle_gamma   90.00
#
_symmetry.space_group_name_H-M   'P 1'
#
loop_
_entity.id
_entity.type
_entity.pdbx_description
1 polymer ?
#
loop_
_entity_poly.entity_id
_entity_poly.type
_entity_poly.pdbx_seq_one_letter_code
_entity_poly.pdbx_strand_id
1 'polypeptide(L)'
;MQILKKVSLVVMIIFYLAAGANHFRDPSSYIKIIPNYFPYKPALNLVAGFFELLFGVMLMFNSTRTWAAWGIILMLIAFIPVHVQMVKDAPFLLGDKITVSPLVAWIRLVVLQPLLILWAWWYTKSEQI
;
A
#
# COMPACT_ATOMS: atom_id res chain seq x y z
N MET A 1 -6.29 16.89 -19.01
CA MET A 1 -6.61 16.47 -17.63
C MET A 1 -7.17 15.07 -17.58
N GLN A 2 -8.14 14.74 -18.41
CA GLN A 2 -8.70 13.39 -18.48
C GLN A 2 -7.67 12.32 -18.85
N ILE A 3 -6.81 12.60 -19.80
CA ILE A 3 -5.78 11.66 -20.22
C ILE A 3 -4.77 11.43 -19.08
N LEU A 4 -4.37 12.49 -18.41
CA LEU A 4 -3.46 12.40 -17.27
C LEU A 4 -4.07 11.57 -16.15
N LYS A 5 -5.34 11.78 -15.86
CA LYS A 5 -6.03 11.03 -14.81
C LYS A 5 -6.17 9.54 -15.18
N LYS A 6 -6.45 9.24 -16.46
CA LYS A 6 -6.45 7.85 -16.96
C LYS A 6 -5.12 7.17 -16.83
N VAL A 7 -4.04 7.82 -17.25
CA VAL A 7 -2.68 7.28 -17.15
C VAL A 7 -2.33 7.04 -15.70
N SER A 8 -2.62 8.02 -14.84
CA SER A 8 -2.40 7.89 -13.39
C SER A 8 -3.18 6.71 -12.81
N LEU A 9 -4.42 6.50 -13.24
CA LEU A 9 -5.23 5.38 -12.79
C LEU A 9 -4.61 4.03 -13.19
N VAL A 10 -4.14 3.90 -14.43
CA VAL A 10 -3.48 2.68 -14.88
C VAL A 10 -2.22 2.41 -14.06
N VAL A 11 -1.45 3.44 -13.78
CA VAL A 11 -0.26 3.33 -12.92
C VAL A 11 -0.66 2.83 -11.52
N MET A 12 -1.72 3.39 -10.94
CA MET A 12 -2.21 2.99 -9.62
C MET A 12 -2.65 1.52 -9.61
N ILE A 13 -3.38 1.09 -10.63
CA ILE A 13 -3.83 -0.30 -10.76
C ILE A 13 -2.62 -1.24 -10.77
N ILE A 14 -1.64 -0.95 -11.62
CA ILE A 14 -0.43 -1.76 -11.71
C ILE A 14 0.32 -1.77 -10.38
N PHE A 15 0.43 -0.61 -9.75
CA PHE A 15 1.11 -0.47 -8.46
C PHE A 15 0.50 -1.37 -7.39
N TYR A 16 -0.83 -1.34 -7.22
CA TYR A 16 -1.49 -2.13 -6.18
C TYR A 16 -1.55 -3.62 -6.51
N LEU A 17 -1.70 -3.98 -7.79
CA LEU A 17 -1.61 -5.39 -8.19
C LEU A 17 -0.22 -5.95 -7.93
N ALA A 18 0.83 -5.19 -8.26
CA ALA A 18 2.20 -5.61 -8.02
C ALA A 18 2.50 -5.68 -6.52
N ALA A 19 2.08 -4.67 -5.76
CA ALA A 19 2.29 -4.64 -4.31
C ALA A 19 1.57 -5.79 -3.62
N GLY A 20 0.31 -6.04 -4.01
CA GLY A 20 -0.46 -7.15 -3.46
C GLY A 20 0.16 -8.51 -3.78
N ALA A 21 0.57 -8.71 -5.03
CA ALA A 21 1.25 -9.94 -5.43
C ALA A 21 2.56 -10.15 -4.65
N ASN A 22 3.27 -9.06 -4.34
CA ASN A 22 4.54 -9.15 -3.61
C ASN A 22 4.36 -9.66 -2.19
N HIS A 23 3.20 -9.44 -1.55
CA HIS A 23 2.91 -10.03 -0.24
C HIS A 23 2.94 -11.55 -0.25
N PHE A 24 2.55 -12.15 -1.38
CA PHE A 24 2.55 -13.60 -1.55
C PHE A 24 3.90 -14.13 -2.03
N ARG A 25 4.62 -13.32 -2.81
CA ARG A 25 5.93 -13.68 -3.33
C ARG A 25 7.02 -13.67 -2.25
N ASP A 26 6.96 -12.68 -1.35
CA ASP A 26 7.99 -12.48 -0.33
C ASP A 26 7.34 -12.14 1.02
N PRO A 27 6.64 -13.11 1.62
CA PRO A 27 5.94 -12.87 2.88
C PRO A 27 6.87 -12.54 4.05
N SER A 28 8.09 -13.09 4.06
CA SER A 28 9.02 -12.88 5.18
C SER A 28 9.40 -11.42 5.35
N SER A 29 9.58 -10.67 4.26
CA SER A 29 9.91 -9.25 4.34
C SER A 29 8.80 -8.44 4.97
N TYR A 30 7.54 -8.78 4.69
CA TYR A 30 6.39 -8.08 5.28
C TYR A 30 6.16 -8.46 6.74
N ILE A 31 6.28 -9.75 7.04
CA ILE A 31 6.11 -10.25 8.41
C ILE A 31 7.13 -9.59 9.34
N LYS A 32 8.35 -9.41 8.86
CA LYS A 32 9.45 -8.81 9.62
C LYS A 32 9.12 -7.39 10.11
N ILE A 33 8.40 -6.60 9.31
CA ILE A 33 8.10 -5.20 9.62
C ILE A 33 6.78 -5.01 10.38
N ILE A 34 6.00 -6.06 10.56
CA ILE A 34 4.78 -5.97 11.37
C ILE A 34 5.16 -5.87 12.84
N PRO A 35 4.61 -4.88 13.59
CA PRO A 35 4.93 -4.74 15.01
C PRO A 35 4.60 -6.00 15.81
N ASN A 36 5.43 -6.28 16.83
CA ASN A 36 5.29 -7.50 17.63
C ASN A 36 4.01 -7.55 18.45
N TYR A 37 3.37 -6.41 18.71
CA TYR A 37 2.11 -6.39 19.43
C TYR A 37 0.91 -6.85 18.60
N PHE A 38 1.07 -7.03 17.29
CA PHE A 38 0.01 -7.61 16.46
C PHE A 38 0.11 -9.14 16.49
N PRO A 39 -1.02 -9.83 16.68
CA PRO A 39 -1.07 -11.29 16.59
C PRO A 39 -1.17 -11.75 15.14
N TYR A 40 -0.82 -13.02 14.92
CA TYR A 40 -1.05 -13.69 13.63
C TYR A 40 -0.43 -12.95 12.43
N LYS A 41 0.84 -12.55 12.55
CA LYS A 41 1.53 -11.79 11.52
C LYS A 41 1.45 -12.42 10.11
N PRO A 42 1.64 -13.74 9.93
CA PRO A 42 1.48 -14.34 8.60
C PRO A 42 0.09 -14.14 8.01
N ALA A 43 -0.96 -14.27 8.83
CA ALA A 43 -2.33 -14.05 8.37
C ALA A 43 -2.57 -12.57 8.02
N LEU A 44 -2.03 -11.64 8.82
CA LEU A 44 -2.15 -10.21 8.53
C LEU A 44 -1.47 -9.86 7.21
N ASN A 45 -0.32 -10.45 6.92
CA ASN A 45 0.35 -10.26 5.64
C ASN A 45 -0.54 -10.74 4.46
N LEU A 46 -1.13 -11.92 4.58
CA LEU A 46 -2.00 -12.46 3.53
C LEU A 46 -3.25 -11.61 3.33
N VAL A 47 -3.86 -11.14 4.41
CA VAL A 47 -5.03 -10.27 4.35
C VAL A 47 -4.68 -8.95 3.65
N ALA A 48 -3.54 -8.34 4.00
CA ALA A 48 -3.08 -7.12 3.36
C ALA A 48 -2.88 -7.32 1.86
N GLY A 49 -2.19 -8.40 1.47
CA GLY A 49 -1.97 -8.72 0.06
C GLY A 49 -3.27 -8.95 -0.69
N PHE A 50 -4.21 -9.67 -0.08
CA PHE A 50 -5.52 -9.91 -0.66
C PHE A 50 -6.26 -8.61 -0.95
N PHE A 51 -6.31 -7.69 0.03
CA PHE A 51 -7.02 -6.42 -0.15
C PHE A 51 -6.35 -5.52 -1.17
N GLU A 52 -5.01 -5.52 -1.24
CA GLU A 52 -4.32 -4.76 -2.28
C GLU A 52 -4.69 -5.27 -3.68
N LEU A 53 -4.71 -6.59 -3.87
CA LEU A 53 -5.13 -7.18 -5.14
C LEU A 53 -6.59 -6.88 -5.44
N LEU A 54 -7.45 -7.03 -4.45
CA LEU A 54 -8.88 -6.77 -4.60
C LEU A 54 -9.14 -5.33 -5.03
N PHE A 55 -8.53 -4.37 -4.33
CA PHE A 55 -8.74 -2.95 -4.65
C PHE A 55 -8.10 -2.60 -5.99
N GLY A 56 -6.97 -3.20 -6.33
CA GLY A 56 -6.37 -3.03 -7.66
C GLY A 56 -7.32 -3.45 -8.78
N VAL A 57 -7.97 -4.59 -8.63
CA VAL A 57 -8.96 -5.07 -9.60
C VAL A 57 -10.19 -4.16 -9.61
N MET A 58 -10.68 -3.77 -8.44
CA MET A 58 -11.86 -2.91 -8.32
C MET A 58 -11.65 -1.52 -8.94
N LEU A 59 -10.42 -1.01 -8.93
CA LEU A 59 -10.10 0.26 -9.59
C LEU A 59 -10.33 0.22 -11.10
N MET A 60 -10.29 -0.96 -11.70
CA MET A 60 -10.44 -1.12 -13.15
C MET A 60 -11.83 -0.79 -13.64
N PHE A 61 -12.86 -0.86 -12.79
CA PHE A 61 -14.26 -0.73 -13.18
C PHE A 61 -14.87 0.54 -12.59
N ASN A 62 -15.61 1.27 -13.42
CA ASN A 62 -16.28 2.52 -13.00
C ASN A 62 -17.21 2.30 -11.80
N SER A 63 -17.91 1.16 -11.77
CA SER A 63 -18.90 0.86 -10.73
C SER A 63 -18.30 0.62 -9.36
N THR A 64 -17.05 0.16 -9.29
CA THR A 64 -16.39 -0.20 -8.03
C THR A 64 -15.23 0.72 -7.65
N ARG A 65 -14.83 1.61 -8.56
CA ARG A 65 -13.63 2.44 -8.37
C ARG A 65 -13.70 3.32 -7.12
N THR A 66 -14.84 3.97 -6.89
CA THR A 66 -15.01 4.82 -5.69
C THR A 66 -14.84 4.01 -4.41
N TRP A 67 -15.42 2.83 -4.36
CA TRP A 67 -15.28 1.93 -3.21
C TRP A 67 -13.83 1.48 -3.02
N ALA A 68 -13.16 1.14 -4.13
CA ALA A 68 -11.76 0.75 -4.10
C ALA A 68 -10.88 1.89 -3.56
N ALA A 69 -11.10 3.11 -4.02
CA ALA A 69 -10.33 4.27 -3.57
C ALA A 69 -10.49 4.50 -2.06
N TRP A 70 -11.70 4.45 -1.55
CA TRP A 70 -11.93 4.56 -0.11
C TRP A 70 -11.31 3.40 0.66
N GLY A 71 -11.41 2.18 0.11
CA GLY A 71 -10.77 1.01 0.70
C GLY A 71 -9.26 1.16 0.80
N ILE A 72 -8.63 1.68 -0.25
CA ILE A 72 -7.18 1.95 -0.27
C ILE A 72 -6.82 2.98 0.81
N ILE A 73 -7.60 4.04 0.95
CA ILE A 73 -7.34 5.05 1.99
C ILE A 73 -7.38 4.42 3.38
N LEU A 74 -8.42 3.62 3.66
CA LEU A 74 -8.53 2.94 4.95
C LEU A 74 -7.37 1.97 5.18
N MET A 75 -6.98 1.24 4.14
CA MET A 75 -5.85 0.32 4.20
C MET A 75 -4.54 1.04 4.49
N LEU A 76 -4.29 2.17 3.82
CA LEU A 76 -3.09 2.97 4.04
C LEU A 76 -3.03 3.52 5.46
N ILE A 77 -4.17 3.93 6.01
CA ILE A 77 -4.26 4.35 7.42
C ILE A 77 -3.94 3.18 8.34
N ALA A 78 -4.48 2.00 8.04
CA ALA A 78 -4.21 0.80 8.83
C ALA A 78 -2.75 0.37 8.77
N PHE A 79 -2.02 0.73 7.72
CA PHE A 79 -0.60 0.41 7.58
C PHE A 79 0.33 1.37 8.33
N ILE A 80 -0.20 2.47 8.88
CA ILE A 80 0.63 3.45 9.60
C ILE A 80 1.44 2.81 10.73
N PRO A 81 0.88 1.93 11.59
CA PRO A 81 1.67 1.28 12.63
C PRO A 81 2.90 0.53 12.11
N VAL A 82 2.78 -0.11 10.94
CA VAL A 82 3.90 -0.81 10.30
C VAL A 82 5.02 0.18 9.94
N HIS A 83 4.65 1.31 9.34
CA HIS A 83 5.65 2.31 8.93
C HIS A 83 6.26 3.05 10.13
N VAL A 84 5.51 3.24 11.20
CA VAL A 84 6.04 3.75 12.47
C VAL A 84 7.07 2.76 13.03
N GLN A 85 6.76 1.46 12.98
CA GLN A 85 7.70 0.44 13.44
C GLN A 85 8.97 0.42 12.60
N MET A 86 8.86 0.62 11.28
CA MET A 86 10.03 0.70 10.40
C MET A 86 10.96 1.85 10.81
N VAL A 87 10.40 3.01 11.19
CA VAL A 87 11.20 4.14 11.68
C VAL A 87 11.92 3.76 12.97
N LYS A 88 11.23 3.07 13.87
CA LYS A 88 11.84 2.65 15.14
C LYS A 88 12.96 1.63 14.96
N ASP A 89 12.81 0.73 13.98
CA ASP A 89 13.76 -0.36 13.77
C ASP A 89 14.92 0.01 12.84
N ALA A 90 14.79 1.09 12.08
CA ALA A 90 15.80 1.47 11.10
C ALA A 90 17.14 1.85 11.77
N PRO A 91 18.28 1.49 11.19
CA PRO A 91 18.42 0.75 9.93
C PRO A 91 18.19 -0.75 10.09
N PHE A 92 17.63 -1.37 9.06
CA PHE A 92 17.45 -2.82 9.05
C PHE A 92 17.50 -3.35 7.61
N LEU A 93 17.69 -4.67 7.48
CA LEU A 93 17.66 -5.32 6.17
C LEU A 93 16.24 -5.77 5.85
N LEU A 94 15.76 -5.35 4.69
CA LEU A 94 14.50 -5.83 4.14
C LEU A 94 14.83 -6.88 3.08
N GLY A 95 14.48 -8.13 3.35
CA GLY A 95 15.00 -9.25 2.58
C GLY A 95 16.50 -9.37 2.80
N ASP A 96 17.24 -9.88 1.82
CA ASP A 96 18.68 -10.11 1.95
C ASP A 96 19.54 -9.02 1.31
N LYS A 97 18.93 -8.08 0.59
CA LYS A 97 19.67 -7.16 -0.29
C LYS A 97 19.45 -5.68 -0.03
N ILE A 98 18.33 -5.30 0.59
CA ILE A 98 17.94 -3.90 0.73
C ILE A 98 18.09 -3.48 2.18
N THR A 99 18.91 -2.43 2.41
CA THR A 99 19.00 -1.81 3.74
C THR A 99 18.05 -0.62 3.78
N VAL A 100 17.14 -0.64 4.74
CA VAL A 100 16.24 0.48 4.98
C VAL A 100 16.92 1.41 5.99
N SER A 101 17.36 2.58 5.52
CA SER A 101 17.96 3.58 6.38
C SER A 101 16.89 4.35 7.17
N PRO A 102 17.27 5.04 8.27
CA PRO A 102 16.31 5.90 8.97
C PRO A 102 15.68 6.95 8.07
N LEU A 103 16.45 7.55 7.16
CA LEU A 103 15.93 8.55 6.23
C LEU A 103 14.84 7.94 5.33
N VAL A 104 15.10 6.77 4.76
CA VAL A 104 14.12 6.09 3.88
C VAL A 104 12.86 5.74 4.67
N ALA A 105 13.00 5.25 5.90
CA ALA A 105 11.84 4.91 6.74
C ALA A 105 11.00 6.16 7.05
N TRP A 106 11.63 7.27 7.37
CA TRP A 106 10.94 8.55 7.62
C TRP A 106 10.22 9.06 6.37
N ILE A 107 10.89 9.01 5.21
CA ILE A 107 10.28 9.43 3.93
C ILE A 107 9.06 8.56 3.63
N ARG A 108 9.15 7.26 3.84
CA ARG A 108 8.03 6.35 3.61
C ARG A 108 6.83 6.69 4.48
N LEU A 109 7.06 7.04 5.74
CA LEU A 109 5.99 7.36 6.69
C LEU A 109 5.41 8.76 6.47
N VAL A 110 6.27 9.78 6.37
CA VAL A 110 5.85 11.19 6.44
C VAL A 110 5.52 11.76 5.07
N VAL A 111 6.15 11.26 4.01
CA VAL A 111 5.97 11.78 2.65
C VAL A 111 5.12 10.84 1.82
N LEU A 112 5.54 9.59 1.66
CA LEU A 112 4.86 8.66 0.75
C LEU A 112 3.48 8.25 1.24
N GLN A 113 3.32 7.99 2.53
CA GLN A 113 2.02 7.57 3.05
C GLN A 113 0.92 8.61 2.81
N PRO A 114 1.13 9.90 3.17
CA PRO A 114 0.15 10.94 2.83
C PRO A 114 -0.06 11.12 1.32
N LEU A 115 1.00 11.04 0.53
CA LEU A 115 0.88 11.18 -0.92
C LEU A 115 0.05 10.06 -1.54
N LEU A 116 0.24 8.82 -1.07
CA LEU A 116 -0.56 7.69 -1.53
C LEU A 116 -2.04 7.86 -1.16
N ILE A 117 -2.31 8.38 0.04
CA ILE A 117 -3.68 8.68 0.48
C ILE A 117 -4.31 9.74 -0.42
N LEU A 118 -3.60 10.82 -0.70
CA LEU A 118 -4.09 11.88 -1.59
C LEU A 118 -4.31 11.37 -3.00
N TRP A 119 -3.43 10.51 -3.48
CA TRP A 119 -3.55 9.91 -4.80
C TRP A 119 -4.83 9.07 -4.90
N ALA A 120 -5.11 8.23 -3.90
CA ALA A 120 -6.34 7.45 -3.86
C ALA A 120 -7.57 8.36 -3.72
N TRP A 121 -7.46 9.44 -2.94
CA TRP A 121 -8.57 10.38 -2.74
C TRP A 121 -9.03 10.99 -4.06
N TRP A 122 -8.13 11.18 -5.02
CA TRP A 122 -8.47 11.70 -6.34
C TRP A 122 -9.51 10.82 -7.04
N TYR A 123 -9.55 9.53 -6.74
CA TYR A 123 -10.48 8.57 -7.38
C TYR A 123 -11.70 8.25 -6.52
N THR A 124 -11.89 8.92 -5.39
CA THR A 124 -13.06 8.69 -4.54
C THR A 124 -14.34 9.30 -5.11
N LYS A 125 -14.21 10.20 -6.06
CA LYS A 125 -15.38 10.83 -6.71
C LYS A 125 -15.88 9.92 -7.81
N SER A 126 -17.22 9.88 -7.94
CA SER A 126 -17.88 9.06 -8.94
C SER A 126 -17.76 9.69 -10.33
N GLU A 127 -16.62 9.50 -10.97
CA GLU A 127 -16.34 9.97 -12.33
C GLU A 127 -16.05 8.78 -13.22
N GLN A 128 -16.59 8.84 -14.43
CA GLN A 128 -16.24 7.89 -15.47
C GLN A 128 -14.96 8.36 -16.17
N ILE A 129 -14.00 7.47 -16.27
CA ILE A 129 -12.72 7.78 -16.89
C ILE A 129 -12.50 6.87 -18.08
#